data_8d768aaa9d00900cc1dbf52aeeda3e31
#
_entry.id   8d768aaa9d00900cc1dbf52aeeda3e31
#
_cell.length_a   1.000
_cell.length_b   1.000
_cell.length_c   1.000
_cell.angle_alpha   90.00
_cell.angle_beta   90.00
_cell.angle_gamma   90.00
#
_symmetry.space_group_name_H-M   'P 1'
#
loop_
_entity.id
_entity.type
_entity.pdbx_description
1 polymer ?
#
loop_
_entity_poly.entity_id
_entity_poly.type
_entity_poly.pdbx_seq_one_letter_code
_entity_poly.pdbx_strand_id
1 'polypeptide(L)'
;MNKLRFAPSPTGNLHVGNFRTALINYLLAKKISGHFMLRIDDTDIERSNLIYEEQIKKDLIWAGMNWDSEVKQSQRINKYKEVLDLLISKQLVYPCFEDPEELNLKRKAQLSSGKPPIYDRKSLNLTDNELSLIHI
;
A
#
# COMPACT_ATOMS: atom_id res chain seq x y z
N MET A 1 10.97 13.99 18.04
CA MET A 1 9.71 14.60 17.58
C MET A 1 8.79 13.48 17.09
N ASN A 2 7.58 13.42 17.63
CA ASN A 2 6.60 12.39 17.25
C ASN A 2 6.02 12.71 15.86
N LYS A 3 5.92 11.71 15.01
CA LYS A 3 5.35 11.83 13.66
C LYS A 3 4.07 11.03 13.56
N LEU A 4 2.99 11.69 13.16
CA LEU A 4 1.71 11.08 12.86
C LEU A 4 1.44 11.22 11.37
N ARG A 5 0.57 10.37 10.84
CA ARG A 5 0.35 10.28 9.40
C ARG A 5 -1.10 9.97 9.07
N PHE A 6 -1.61 10.65 8.06
CA PHE A 6 -2.76 10.19 7.28
C PHE A 6 -2.28 9.73 5.90
N ALA A 7 -2.70 8.55 5.46
CA ALA A 7 -2.16 7.93 4.26
C ALA A 7 -3.29 7.37 3.36
N PRO A 8 -4.09 8.25 2.73
CA PRO A 8 -5.17 7.81 1.84
C PRO A 8 -4.64 7.36 0.47
N SER A 9 -5.32 6.36 -0.12
CA SER A 9 -5.16 6.05 -1.54
C SER A 9 -6.15 6.90 -2.34
N PRO A 10 -5.73 7.58 -3.42
CA PRO A 10 -6.58 8.47 -4.22
C PRO A 10 -7.43 7.67 -5.22
N THR A 11 -8.18 6.68 -4.73
CA THR A 11 -9.05 5.78 -5.53
C THR A 11 -10.52 6.17 -5.47
N GLY A 12 -10.85 7.26 -4.77
CA GLY A 12 -12.18 7.80 -4.58
C GLY A 12 -12.19 8.95 -3.59
N ASN A 13 -13.37 9.53 -3.37
CA ASN A 13 -13.56 10.60 -2.38
C ASN A 13 -13.37 10.09 -0.95
N LEU A 14 -13.03 11.01 -0.04
CA LEU A 14 -13.00 10.69 1.39
C LEU A 14 -14.42 10.32 1.88
N HIS A 15 -14.49 9.25 2.62
CA HIS A 15 -15.70 8.90 3.37
C HIS A 15 -15.47 9.13 4.87
N VAL A 16 -16.54 9.12 5.65
CA VAL A 16 -16.50 9.42 7.10
C VAL A 16 -15.46 8.59 7.87
N GLY A 17 -15.23 7.34 7.48
CA GLY A 17 -14.23 6.47 8.12
C GLY A 17 -12.80 6.96 7.91
N ASN A 18 -12.44 7.30 6.66
CA ASN A 18 -11.12 7.85 6.34
C ASN A 18 -10.93 9.22 6.99
N PHE A 19 -11.96 10.07 6.91
CA PHE A 19 -11.95 11.39 7.51
C PHE A 19 -11.74 11.33 9.03
N ARG A 20 -12.44 10.43 9.72
CA ARG A 20 -12.25 10.19 11.16
C ARG A 20 -10.80 9.81 11.48
N THR A 21 -10.19 8.97 10.66
CA THR A 21 -8.78 8.57 10.84
C THR A 21 -7.85 9.77 10.70
N ALA A 22 -8.06 10.61 9.68
CA ALA A 22 -7.31 11.85 9.50
C ALA A 22 -7.44 12.76 10.70
N LEU A 23 -8.68 13.01 11.13
CA LEU A 23 -8.99 13.91 12.25
C LEU A 23 -8.33 13.47 13.56
N ILE A 24 -8.42 12.19 13.91
CA ILE A 24 -7.82 11.67 15.15
C ILE A 24 -6.29 11.86 15.12
N ASN A 25 -5.64 11.52 14.01
CA ASN A 25 -4.19 11.70 13.86
C ASN A 25 -3.80 13.19 13.92
N TYR A 26 -4.57 14.05 13.26
CA TYR A 26 -4.34 15.49 13.28
C TYR A 26 -4.46 16.09 14.70
N LEU A 27 -5.56 15.79 15.40
CA LEU A 27 -5.77 16.27 16.76
C LEU A 27 -4.71 15.77 17.73
N LEU A 28 -4.30 14.51 17.60
CA LEU A 28 -3.21 13.96 18.40
C LEU A 28 -1.89 14.66 18.09
N ALA A 29 -1.57 14.90 16.82
CA ALA A 29 -0.38 15.65 16.43
C ALA A 29 -0.37 17.05 17.05
N LYS A 30 -1.49 17.77 17.01
CA LYS A 30 -1.63 19.10 17.66
C LYS A 30 -1.45 19.01 19.16
N LYS A 31 -2.10 18.05 19.84
CA LYS A 31 -2.02 17.86 21.28
C LYS A 31 -0.59 17.65 21.79
N ILE A 32 0.23 16.90 21.04
CA ILE A 32 1.60 16.56 21.48
C ILE A 32 2.68 17.42 20.80
N SER A 33 2.30 18.49 20.11
CA SER A 33 3.21 19.31 19.28
C SER A 33 4.05 18.46 18.33
N GLY A 34 3.42 17.44 17.77
CA GLY A 34 4.01 16.49 16.83
C GLY A 34 3.93 16.99 15.39
N HIS A 35 4.52 16.23 14.49
CA HIS A 35 4.51 16.46 13.05
C HIS A 35 3.39 15.65 12.40
N PHE A 36 2.50 16.29 11.63
CA PHE A 36 1.43 15.62 10.88
C PHE A 36 1.79 15.55 9.40
N MET A 37 1.90 14.33 8.86
CA MET A 37 2.25 14.07 7.47
C MET A 37 1.04 13.60 6.69
N LEU A 38 0.86 14.14 5.49
CA LEU A 38 -0.01 13.57 4.46
C LEU A 38 0.83 12.69 3.55
N ARG A 39 0.48 11.40 3.42
CA ARG A 39 1.10 10.49 2.45
C ARG A 39 0.04 10.01 1.47
N ILE A 40 0.22 10.30 0.21
CA ILE A 40 -0.65 9.79 -0.85
C ILE A 40 -0.15 8.41 -1.26
N ASP A 41 -1.00 7.39 -1.05
CA ASP A 41 -0.69 6.00 -1.38
C ASP A 41 -1.25 5.68 -2.79
N ASP A 42 -0.52 6.15 -3.81
CA ASP A 42 -0.87 6.13 -5.24
C ASP A 42 -0.19 5.00 -6.02
N THR A 43 0.12 3.87 -5.37
CA THR A 43 0.79 2.72 -6.00
C THR A 43 -0.15 1.86 -6.85
N ASP A 44 -1.45 1.97 -6.66
CA ASP A 44 -2.47 1.35 -7.49
C ASP A 44 -2.76 2.26 -8.71
N ILE A 45 -2.00 2.06 -9.78
CA ILE A 45 -2.01 2.92 -10.97
C ILE A 45 -3.37 2.90 -11.66
N GLU A 46 -4.06 1.76 -11.68
CA GLU A 46 -5.34 1.59 -12.37
C GLU A 46 -6.47 2.39 -11.71
N ARG A 47 -6.47 2.44 -10.38
CA ARG A 47 -7.54 3.08 -9.59
C ARG A 47 -7.18 4.48 -9.08
N SER A 48 -5.89 4.83 -9.03
CA SER A 48 -5.45 6.14 -8.56
C SER A 48 -5.74 7.23 -9.58
N ASN A 49 -6.30 8.36 -9.12
CA ASN A 49 -6.63 9.49 -9.97
C ASN A 49 -6.25 10.81 -9.30
N LEU A 50 -5.62 11.70 -10.07
CA LEU A 50 -5.23 13.04 -9.61
C LEU A 50 -6.42 13.87 -9.11
N ILE A 51 -7.60 13.69 -9.71
CA ILE A 51 -8.82 14.39 -9.27
C ILE A 51 -9.16 14.04 -7.82
N TYR A 52 -9.07 12.75 -7.45
CA TYR A 52 -9.31 12.31 -6.09
C TYR A 52 -8.21 12.76 -5.12
N GLU A 53 -6.95 12.80 -5.57
CA GLU A 53 -5.86 13.35 -4.76
C GLU A 53 -6.10 14.81 -4.40
N GLU A 54 -6.46 15.63 -5.39
CA GLU A 54 -6.80 17.05 -5.17
C GLU A 54 -8.03 17.21 -4.28
N GLN A 55 -9.05 16.38 -4.47
CA GLN A 55 -10.26 16.44 -3.65
C GLN A 55 -9.96 16.09 -2.19
N ILE A 56 -9.15 15.05 -1.93
CA ILE A 56 -8.69 14.70 -0.59
C ILE A 56 -8.02 15.90 0.08
N LYS A 57 -7.14 16.60 -0.62
CA LYS A 57 -6.45 17.78 -0.09
C LYS A 57 -7.43 18.92 0.22
N LYS A 58 -8.38 19.17 -0.70
CA LYS A 58 -9.44 20.19 -0.50
C LYS A 58 -10.31 19.86 0.72
N ASP A 59 -10.71 18.61 0.89
CA ASP A 59 -11.55 18.18 2.01
C ASP A 59 -10.82 18.33 3.35
N LEU A 60 -9.52 18.00 3.41
CA LEU A 60 -8.71 18.20 4.61
C LEU A 60 -8.57 19.69 4.95
N ILE A 61 -8.27 20.54 3.97
CA ILE A 61 -8.16 21.99 4.14
C ILE A 61 -9.50 22.60 4.59
N TRP A 62 -10.59 22.19 3.96
CA TRP A 62 -11.95 22.63 4.34
C TRP A 62 -12.26 22.31 5.81
N ALA A 63 -11.78 21.17 6.30
CA ALA A 63 -11.93 20.76 7.69
C ALA A 63 -10.91 21.42 8.66
N GLY A 64 -10.08 22.35 8.18
CA GLY A 64 -9.03 23.00 8.99
C GLY A 64 -7.83 22.12 9.29
N MET A 65 -7.67 21.00 8.62
CA MET A 65 -6.55 20.06 8.80
C MET A 65 -5.41 20.37 7.80
N ASN A 66 -4.41 21.11 8.25
CA ASN A 66 -3.18 21.35 7.49
C ASN A 66 -2.11 20.33 7.89
N TRP A 67 -1.22 19.98 6.97
CA TRP A 67 -0.12 19.04 7.19
C TRP A 67 1.23 19.73 7.08
N ASP A 68 2.20 19.23 7.85
CA ASP A 68 3.54 19.80 7.90
C ASP A 68 4.46 19.27 6.78
N SER A 69 4.13 18.12 6.21
CA SER A 69 4.84 17.55 5.06
C SER A 69 3.94 16.66 4.22
N GLU A 70 4.27 16.55 2.95
CA GLU A 70 3.58 15.69 1.98
C GLU A 70 4.56 14.74 1.31
N VAL A 71 4.12 13.51 1.07
CA VAL A 71 4.89 12.47 0.36
C VAL A 71 3.95 11.66 -0.53
N LYS A 72 4.40 11.32 -1.74
CA LYS A 72 3.73 10.38 -2.65
C LYS A 72 4.52 9.07 -2.72
N GLN A 73 3.83 7.94 -2.66
CA GLN A 73 4.47 6.62 -2.74
C GLN A 73 5.12 6.38 -4.12
N SER A 74 4.45 6.81 -5.21
CA SER A 74 4.98 6.70 -6.58
C SER A 74 6.34 7.38 -6.77
N GLN A 75 6.61 8.45 -6.02
CA GLN A 75 7.89 9.17 -6.08
C GLN A 75 9.02 8.46 -5.32
N ARG A 76 8.75 7.34 -4.64
CA ARG A 76 9.70 6.62 -3.79
C ARG A 76 10.09 5.24 -4.32
N ILE A 77 9.72 4.92 -5.54
CA ILE A 77 9.95 3.59 -6.15
C ILE A 77 11.41 3.16 -6.08
N ASN A 78 12.36 4.07 -6.31
CA ASN A 78 13.79 3.73 -6.23
C ASN A 78 14.20 3.27 -4.82
N LYS A 79 13.68 3.92 -3.77
CA LYS A 79 13.93 3.47 -2.38
C LYS A 79 13.32 2.10 -2.08
N TYR A 80 12.16 1.80 -2.68
CA TYR A 80 11.54 0.47 -2.52
C TYR A 80 12.36 -0.61 -3.23
N LYS A 81 12.93 -0.30 -4.41
CA LYS A 81 13.85 -1.22 -5.11
C LYS A 81 15.10 -1.51 -4.28
N GLU A 82 15.75 -0.48 -3.73
CA GLU A 82 16.91 -0.65 -2.83
C GLU A 82 16.60 -1.57 -1.65
N VAL A 83 15.43 -1.37 -1.01
CA VAL A 83 14.99 -2.23 0.11
C VAL A 83 14.66 -3.64 -0.37
N LEU A 84 14.04 -3.79 -1.55
CA LEU A 84 13.75 -5.10 -2.14
C LEU A 84 15.04 -5.88 -2.39
N ASP A 85 16.06 -5.26 -2.98
CA ASP A 85 17.36 -5.88 -3.21
C ASP A 85 18.01 -6.35 -1.90
N LEU A 86 17.91 -5.54 -0.85
CA LEU A 86 18.36 -5.93 0.49
C LEU A 86 17.58 -7.12 1.06
N LEU A 87 16.26 -7.19 0.85
CA LEU A 87 15.43 -8.29 1.30
C LEU A 87 15.73 -9.58 0.53
N ILE A 88 15.98 -9.49 -0.78
CA ILE A 88 16.41 -10.61 -1.63
C ILE A 88 17.76 -11.14 -1.12
N SER A 89 18.75 -10.27 -0.89
CA SER A 89 20.06 -10.67 -0.39
C SER A 89 20.02 -11.37 0.96
N LYS A 90 19.01 -11.06 1.78
CA LYS A 90 18.77 -11.70 3.08
C LYS A 90 17.83 -12.92 3.00
N GLN A 91 17.39 -13.31 1.82
CA GLN A 91 16.44 -14.43 1.60
C GLN A 91 15.12 -14.26 2.38
N LEU A 92 14.69 -13.02 2.60
CA LEU A 92 13.43 -12.70 3.30
C LEU A 92 12.23 -12.57 2.36
N VAL A 93 12.48 -12.56 1.06
CA VAL A 93 11.48 -12.52 -0.01
C VAL A 93 11.86 -13.51 -1.11
N TYR A 94 10.91 -13.97 -1.86
CA TYR A 94 11.08 -14.86 -3.00
C TYR A 94 10.20 -14.42 -4.17
N PRO A 95 10.59 -14.71 -5.43
CA PRO A 95 9.77 -14.35 -6.60
C PRO A 95 8.51 -15.23 -6.67
N CYS A 96 7.38 -14.60 -7.05
CA CYS A 96 6.12 -15.27 -7.33
C CYS A 96 5.73 -15.00 -8.78
N PHE A 97 5.30 -16.03 -9.50
CA PHE A 97 5.04 -15.98 -10.94
C PHE A 97 3.58 -16.29 -11.30
N GLU A 98 2.75 -16.59 -10.32
CA GLU A 98 1.33 -16.83 -10.52
C GLU A 98 0.62 -15.54 -10.92
N ASP A 99 -0.19 -15.64 -11.97
CA ASP A 99 -1.01 -14.52 -12.41
C ASP A 99 -2.27 -14.34 -11.54
N PRO A 100 -2.96 -13.19 -11.62
CA PRO A 100 -4.17 -12.93 -10.85
C PRO A 100 -5.31 -13.93 -11.10
N GLU A 101 -5.41 -14.50 -12.30
CA GLU A 101 -6.45 -15.47 -12.65
C GLU A 101 -6.19 -16.80 -11.96
N GLU A 102 -4.94 -17.29 -11.98
CA GLU A 102 -4.53 -18.50 -11.27
C GLU A 102 -4.78 -18.38 -9.76
N LEU A 103 -4.39 -17.24 -9.15
CA LEU A 103 -4.63 -16.98 -7.73
C LEU A 103 -6.13 -16.93 -7.40
N ASN A 104 -6.95 -16.34 -8.26
CA ASN A 104 -8.40 -16.31 -8.08
C ASN A 104 -9.04 -17.71 -8.19
N LEU A 105 -8.57 -18.54 -9.12
CA LEU A 105 -9.05 -19.93 -9.25
C LEU A 105 -8.70 -20.74 -7.99
N LYS A 106 -7.46 -20.65 -7.51
CA LYS A 106 -7.02 -21.30 -6.26
C LYS A 106 -7.88 -20.83 -5.07
N ARG A 107 -8.14 -19.53 -4.95
CA ARG A 107 -9.00 -18.96 -3.90
C ARG A 107 -10.42 -19.51 -3.96
N LYS A 108 -11.03 -19.55 -5.15
CA LYS A 108 -12.38 -20.10 -5.34
C LYS A 108 -12.45 -21.60 -4.97
N ALA A 109 -11.45 -22.37 -5.39
CA ALA A 109 -11.38 -23.80 -5.07
C ALA A 109 -11.26 -24.06 -3.55
N GLN A 110 -10.46 -23.27 -2.83
CA GLN A 110 -10.35 -23.35 -1.38
C GLN A 110 -11.68 -22.99 -0.69
N LEU A 111 -12.31 -21.90 -1.08
CA LEU A 111 -13.60 -21.48 -0.53
C LEU A 111 -14.71 -22.52 -0.78
N SER A 112 -14.80 -23.11 -1.98
CA SER A 112 -15.76 -24.15 -2.31
C SER A 112 -15.55 -25.45 -1.50
N SER A 113 -14.31 -25.69 -1.04
CA SER A 113 -13.94 -26.82 -0.16
C SER A 113 -14.12 -26.50 1.34
N GLY A 114 -14.67 -25.33 1.68
CA GLY A 114 -14.83 -24.89 3.08
C GLY A 114 -13.51 -24.51 3.77
N LYS A 115 -12.43 -24.31 3.00
CA LYS A 115 -11.10 -23.93 3.53
C LYS A 115 -10.90 -22.42 3.43
N PRO A 116 -10.18 -21.80 4.38
CA PRO A 116 -9.80 -20.40 4.26
C PRO A 116 -8.87 -20.21 3.05
N PRO A 117 -9.00 -19.08 2.29
CA PRO A 117 -8.19 -18.83 1.10
C PRO A 117 -6.77 -18.37 1.49
N ILE A 118 -5.91 -19.33 1.79
CA ILE A 118 -4.51 -19.12 2.16
C ILE A 118 -3.62 -19.41 0.95
N TYR A 119 -2.68 -18.53 0.65
CA TYR A 119 -1.67 -18.72 -0.38
C TYR A 119 -0.78 -19.93 -0.06
N ASP A 120 -0.61 -20.84 -1.03
CA ASP A 120 0.09 -22.13 -0.86
C ASP A 120 1.63 -22.04 -0.85
N ARG A 121 2.17 -20.85 -1.13
CA ARG A 121 3.61 -20.59 -1.21
C ARG A 121 4.37 -21.50 -2.19
N LYS A 122 3.70 -21.90 -3.29
CA LYS A 122 4.28 -22.82 -4.27
C LYS A 122 5.63 -22.31 -4.81
N SER A 123 5.71 -21.02 -5.11
CA SER A 123 6.92 -20.41 -5.67
C SER A 123 8.11 -20.35 -4.70
N LEU A 124 7.90 -20.56 -3.39
CA LEU A 124 8.98 -20.61 -2.38
C LEU A 124 9.92 -21.81 -2.59
N ASN A 125 9.40 -22.90 -3.15
CA ASN A 125 10.12 -24.16 -3.29
C ASN A 125 10.69 -24.38 -4.71
N LEU A 126 10.64 -23.36 -5.57
CA LEU A 126 11.22 -23.41 -6.91
C LEU A 126 12.75 -23.51 -6.83
N THR A 127 13.32 -24.41 -7.59
CA THR A 127 14.77 -24.55 -7.74
C THR A 127 15.33 -23.49 -8.69
N ASP A 128 16.63 -23.21 -8.62
CA ASP A 128 17.30 -22.27 -9.52
C ASP A 128 17.14 -22.66 -11.02
N ASN A 129 17.07 -23.96 -11.30
CA ASN A 129 16.80 -24.44 -12.65
C ASN A 129 15.38 -24.10 -13.11
N GLU A 130 14.38 -24.28 -12.27
CA GLU A 130 13.00 -23.90 -12.60
C GLU A 130 12.85 -22.39 -12.73
N LEU A 131 13.52 -21.60 -11.89
CA LEU A 131 13.56 -20.15 -11.99
C LEU A 131 14.18 -19.68 -13.31
N SER A 132 15.22 -20.36 -13.79
CA SER A 132 15.90 -20.02 -15.05
C SER A 132 15.04 -20.29 -16.29
N LEU A 133 14.04 -21.17 -16.18
CA LEU A 133 13.10 -21.51 -17.27
C LEU A 133 11.91 -20.56 -17.35
N ILE A 134 11.70 -19.73 -16.34
CA ILE A 134 10.62 -18.77 -16.31
C ILE A 134 11.07 -17.52 -17.08
N HIS A 135 10.52 -17.34 -18.27
CA HIS A 135 10.74 -16.11 -19.04
C HIS A 135 9.97 -14.95 -18.38
N ILE A 136 10.75 -14.01 -17.91
CA ILE A 136 10.23 -12.74 -17.37
C ILE A 136 9.96 -11.77 -18.53
#